data_e8b73c53d420662404926b6dad00c504
#
_entry.id   e8b73c53d420662404926b6dad00c504
#
_cell.length_a   1.000
_cell.length_b   1.000
_cell.length_c   1.000
_cell.angle_alpha   90.00
_cell.angle_beta   90.00
_cell.angle_gamma   90.00
#
_symmetry.space_group_name_H-M   'P 1'
#
loop_
_entity.id
_entity.type
_entity.pdbx_description
1 polymer ?
#
loop_
_entity_poly.entity_id
_entity_poly.type
_entity_poly.pdbx_seq_one_letter_code
_entity_poly.pdbx_strand_id
1 'polypeptide(L)'
;MEKGPPTIEEGRRRLDSLFEDFITRGADPEFTALLIFTYGVTETINYAKTVEDGISKIDHILNSEFGMEKEIIFTPEEKDPE
;
A
#
# COMPACT_ATOMS: atom_id res chain seq x y z
N MET A 1 -17.10 -23.23 -8.92
CA MET A 1 -16.79 -22.62 -9.06
C MET A 1 -15.70 -22.20 -8.73
N GLU A 2 -15.25 -21.99 -8.89
CA GLU A 2 -14.33 -21.64 -8.66
C GLU A 2 -13.98 -20.52 -8.72
N LYS A 3 -13.56 -20.10 -8.20
CA LYS A 3 -13.38 -18.96 -8.23
C LYS A 3 -12.07 -18.67 -8.48
N GLY A 4 -11.44 -18.18 -9.22
CA GLY A 4 -10.07 -17.84 -9.42
C GLY A 4 -9.68 -16.81 -8.39
N PRO A 5 -8.59 -16.10 -8.62
CA PRO A 5 -8.17 -15.08 -7.69
C PRO A 5 -9.21 -13.97 -7.59
N PRO A 6 -9.28 -13.30 -6.46
CA PRO A 6 -10.25 -12.23 -6.31
C PRO A 6 -9.94 -11.06 -7.22
N THR A 7 -10.96 -10.34 -7.59
CA THR A 7 -10.78 -9.12 -8.35
C THR A 7 -10.32 -8.02 -7.42
N ILE A 8 -9.90 -6.92 -7.99
CA ILE A 8 -9.49 -5.77 -7.20
C ILE A 8 -10.65 -5.30 -6.34
N GLU A 9 -11.85 -5.29 -6.92
CA GLU A 9 -13.00 -4.85 -6.19
C GLU A 9 -13.30 -5.75 -5.02
N GLU A 10 -13.22 -7.03 -5.23
CA GLU A 10 -13.45 -7.97 -4.14
C GLU A 10 -12.35 -7.84 -3.09
N GLY A 11 -11.11 -7.65 -3.52
CA GLY A 11 -10.01 -7.48 -2.60
C GLY A 11 -10.20 -6.26 -1.72
N ARG A 12 -10.61 -5.15 -2.33
CA ARG A 12 -10.85 -3.95 -1.57
C ARG A 12 -11.95 -4.13 -0.56
N ARG A 13 -13.00 -4.83 -0.96
CA ARG A 13 -14.10 -5.06 -0.06
C ARG A 13 -13.66 -5.87 1.16
N ARG A 14 -12.79 -6.82 0.94
CA ARG A 14 -12.28 -7.62 2.05
C ARG A 14 -11.37 -6.81 2.97
N LEU A 15 -10.59 -5.92 2.38
CA LEU A 15 -9.74 -5.05 3.18
C LEU A 15 -10.58 -4.08 3.98
N ASP A 16 -11.67 -3.59 3.40
CA ASP A 16 -12.58 -2.74 4.14
C ASP A 16 -13.18 -3.48 5.33
N SER A 17 -13.54 -4.72 5.14
CA SER A 17 -14.06 -5.52 6.23
C SER A 17 -13.05 -5.68 7.33
N LEU A 18 -11.81 -5.92 6.96
CA LEU A 18 -10.75 -6.07 7.93
C LEU A 18 -10.56 -4.78 8.72
N PHE A 19 -10.54 -3.67 8.01
CA PHE A 19 -10.36 -2.38 8.63
C PHE A 19 -11.51 -2.11 9.61
N GLU A 20 -12.73 -2.37 9.17
CA GLU A 20 -13.89 -2.16 10.03
C GLU A 20 -13.86 -3.04 11.26
N ASP A 21 -13.39 -4.26 11.08
CA ASP A 21 -13.30 -5.17 12.20
C ASP A 21 -12.34 -4.63 13.27
N PHE A 22 -11.20 -4.11 12.83
CA PHE A 22 -10.25 -3.53 13.77
C PHE A 22 -10.84 -2.33 14.50
N ILE A 23 -11.54 -1.47 13.74
CA ILE A 23 -12.12 -0.29 14.34
C ILE A 23 -13.20 -0.67 15.36
N THR A 24 -14.01 -1.66 15.00
CA THR A 24 -15.05 -2.11 15.89
C THR A 24 -14.47 -2.66 17.19
N ARG A 25 -13.28 -3.21 17.12
CA ARG A 25 -12.64 -3.74 18.31
C ARG A 25 -11.85 -2.70 19.06
N GLY A 26 -11.92 -1.46 18.66
CA GLY A 26 -11.31 -0.38 19.41
C GLY A 26 -9.97 0.11 18.90
N ALA A 27 -9.55 -0.38 17.75
CA ALA A 27 -8.26 0.07 17.22
C ALA A 27 -8.38 1.48 16.68
N ASP A 28 -7.31 2.22 16.78
CA ASP A 28 -7.28 3.56 16.23
C ASP A 28 -7.27 3.49 14.70
N PRO A 29 -8.09 4.30 14.02
CA PRO A 29 -8.16 4.21 12.56
C PRO A 29 -6.84 4.50 11.87
N GLU A 30 -6.12 5.50 12.32
CA GLU A 30 -4.86 5.81 11.68
C GLU A 30 -3.84 4.70 11.87
N PHE A 31 -3.79 4.16 13.08
CA PHE A 31 -2.89 3.05 13.35
C PHE A 31 -3.24 1.85 12.46
N THR A 32 -4.53 1.56 12.34
CA THR A 32 -4.97 0.45 11.53
C THR A 32 -4.58 0.64 10.07
N ALA A 33 -4.77 1.85 9.55
CA ALA A 33 -4.42 2.14 8.17
C ALA A 33 -2.92 2.00 7.95
N LEU A 34 -2.11 2.48 8.89
CA LEU A 34 -0.67 2.36 8.76
C LEU A 34 -0.22 0.92 8.82
N LEU A 35 -0.88 0.13 9.64
CA LEU A 35 -0.55 -1.28 9.74
C LEU A 35 -0.81 -1.99 8.41
N ILE A 36 -1.96 -1.73 7.80
CA ILE A 36 -2.29 -2.34 6.53
C ILE A 36 -1.31 -1.86 5.45
N PHE A 37 -0.99 -0.58 5.47
CA PHE A 37 -0.07 -0.03 4.50
C PHE A 37 1.31 -0.67 4.64
N THR A 38 1.80 -0.78 5.85
CA THR A 38 3.11 -1.38 6.08
C THR A 38 3.13 -2.83 5.64
N TYR A 39 2.06 -3.54 5.97
CA TYR A 39 1.96 -4.92 5.54
C TYR A 39 2.03 -5.00 4.01
N GLY A 40 1.27 -4.15 3.34
CA GLY A 40 1.26 -4.17 1.88
C GLY A 40 2.62 -3.85 1.28
N VAL A 41 3.30 -2.86 1.83
CA VAL A 41 4.62 -2.49 1.33
C VAL A 41 5.59 -3.66 1.51
N THR A 42 5.58 -4.26 2.69
CA THR A 42 6.48 -5.37 2.97
C THR A 42 6.23 -6.53 2.01
N GLU A 43 4.98 -6.89 1.83
CA GLU A 43 4.66 -8.01 0.96
C GLU A 43 4.96 -7.70 -0.50
N THR A 44 4.74 -6.46 -0.91
CA THR A 44 5.05 -6.07 -2.27
C THR A 44 6.54 -6.27 -2.55
N ILE A 45 7.37 -5.85 -1.61
CA ILE A 45 8.80 -6.01 -1.80
C ILE A 45 9.20 -7.48 -1.76
N ASN A 46 8.60 -8.24 -0.86
CA ASN A 46 8.93 -9.65 -0.74
C ASN A 46 8.61 -10.44 -2.01
N TYR A 47 7.52 -10.10 -2.68
CA TYR A 47 7.12 -10.85 -3.85
C TYR A 47 7.53 -10.22 -5.16
N ALA A 48 8.18 -9.06 -5.13
CA ALA A 48 8.67 -8.45 -6.35
C ALA A 48 9.95 -9.17 -6.78
N LYS A 49 10.34 -8.97 -8.01
CA LYS A 49 11.55 -9.60 -8.49
C LYS A 49 12.78 -9.06 -7.81
N THR A 50 12.81 -7.78 -7.54
CA THR A 50 13.93 -7.19 -6.83
C THR A 50 13.35 -6.14 -5.90
N VAL A 51 14.14 -5.68 -4.97
CA VAL A 51 13.70 -4.62 -4.06
C VAL A 51 13.40 -3.35 -4.85
N GLU A 52 14.25 -3.04 -5.81
CA GLU A 52 14.00 -1.86 -6.63
C GLU A 52 12.70 -1.95 -7.40
N ASP A 53 12.40 -3.13 -7.91
CA ASP A 53 11.17 -3.32 -8.65
C ASP A 53 9.97 -3.10 -7.72
N GLY A 54 10.05 -3.61 -6.51
CA GLY A 54 8.98 -3.44 -5.54
C GLY A 54 8.77 -1.97 -5.19
N ILE A 55 9.85 -1.26 -4.94
CA ILE A 55 9.77 0.15 -4.61
C ILE A 55 9.20 0.95 -5.77
N SER A 56 9.61 0.60 -6.99
CA SER A 56 9.12 1.28 -8.16
C SER A 56 7.61 1.13 -8.31
N LYS A 57 7.09 -0.06 -8.02
CA LYS A 57 5.67 -0.29 -8.12
C LYS A 57 4.91 0.47 -7.06
N ILE A 58 5.46 0.53 -5.85
CA ILE A 58 4.82 1.28 -4.79
C ILE A 58 4.79 2.76 -5.16
N ASP A 59 5.91 3.27 -5.67
CA ASP A 59 5.98 4.65 -6.07
C ASP A 59 4.98 4.95 -7.17
N HIS A 60 4.86 4.06 -8.13
CA HIS A 60 3.92 4.25 -9.21
C HIS A 60 2.48 4.35 -8.69
N ILE A 61 2.13 3.50 -7.74
CA ILE A 61 0.79 3.53 -7.19
C ILE A 61 0.54 4.83 -6.44
N LEU A 62 1.51 5.27 -5.66
CA LEU A 62 1.35 6.52 -4.93
C LEU A 62 1.13 7.68 -5.88
N ASN A 63 1.89 7.70 -6.95
CA ASN A 63 1.76 8.78 -7.91
C ASN A 63 0.45 8.71 -8.67
N SER A 64 0.06 7.54 -9.12
CA SER A 64 -1.13 7.45 -9.95
C SER A 64 -2.40 7.54 -9.15
N GLU A 65 -2.42 6.99 -7.93
CA GLU A 65 -3.65 7.00 -7.17
C GLU A 65 -3.85 8.31 -6.43
N PHE A 66 -2.79 8.95 -6.02
CA PHE A 66 -2.94 10.12 -5.21
C PHE A 66 -2.42 11.39 -5.86
N GLY A 67 -1.89 11.28 -7.05
CA GLY A 67 -1.41 12.45 -7.75
C GLY A 67 -0.24 13.13 -7.13
N MET A 68 0.52 12.43 -6.32
CA MET A 68 1.54 13.09 -5.71
C MET A 68 2.64 13.07 -6.45
N GLU A 69 2.80 13.62 -7.38
CA GLU A 69 3.85 13.56 -8.16
C GLU A 69 4.98 14.08 -7.59
N LYS A 70 5.17 14.30 -6.72
CA LYS A 70 6.12 14.86 -6.27
C LYS A 70 6.90 14.09 -5.67
N GLU A 71 7.60 13.96 -5.63
CA GLU A 71 8.40 13.39 -5.14
C GLU A 71 8.45 13.04 -4.01
N ILE A 72 8.40 13.00 -3.57
CA ILE A 72 8.29 12.90 -2.43
C ILE A 72 8.68 11.97 -1.63
N ILE A 73 8.25 11.13 -1.39
CA ILE A 73 8.59 10.20 -0.61
C ILE A 73 9.77 9.45 -0.80
N PHE A 74 9.98 8.80 -1.72
CA PHE A 74 11.11 7.95 -1.90
C PHE A 74 12.22 8.63 -2.56
N THR A 75 12.27 9.90 -2.61
CA THR A 75 13.30 10.49 -3.30
C THR A 75 14.03 11.21 -2.39
N PRO A 76 14.60 10.78 -1.72
CA PRO A 76 15.30 11.40 -0.78
C PRO A 76 16.31 12.18 -1.27
N GLU A 77 16.69 12.12 -1.70
CA GLU A 77 17.54 12.69 -2.03
C GLU A 77 17.62 13.59 -2.68
N GLU A 78 17.23 13.82 -3.10
CA GLU A 78 17.25 14.62 -3.75
C GLU A 78 17.30 15.59 -3.38
N LYS A 79 17.27 15.90 -2.89
CA LYS A 79 17.25 16.81 -2.52
C LYS A 79 18.03 17.52 -2.24
N ASP A 80 18.43 17.58 -2.22
CA ASP A 80 19.03 18.30 -1.97
C ASP A 80 19.71 18.98 -2.12
N PRO A 81 20.02 19.30 -2.18
CA PRO A 81 20.45 19.93 -2.28
C PRO A 81 21.08 20.65 -2.39
N GLU A 82 20.94 20.70 -2.41
CA GLU A 82 21.36 21.42 -2.55
C GLU A 82 21.75 21.89 -2.54
#